data_7e57ec1fce982861efcfaafbfad7cb16
#
_entry.id   7e57ec1fce982861efcfaafbfad7cb16
#
_cell.length_a   1.000
_cell.length_b   1.000
_cell.length_c   1.000
_cell.angle_alpha   90.00
_cell.angle_beta   90.00
_cell.angle_gamma   90.00
#
_symmetry.space_group_name_H-M   'P 1'
#
loop_
_entity.id
_entity.type
_entity.pdbx_description
1 polymer ?
#
loop_
_entity_poly.entity_id
_entity_poly.type
_entity_poly.pdbx_seq_one_letter_code
_entity_poly.pdbx_strand_id
1 'polypeptide(L)'
;MNDIQHFEDETQAYAEIEALGYHAMALDFAKEESPFHWHDFDSVLYITGGEVTLTLEGAENGERCQRGAKIVASAGVVHKEQTEGYSAIIGFSVPVAELTQQVNKALPVSV
;
A
#
# COMPACT_ATOMS: atom_id res chain seq x y z
N MET A 1 -7.78 -7.91 6.56
CA MET A 1 -7.59 -8.20 5.16
C MET A 1 -7.58 -6.91 4.35
N ASN A 2 -6.77 -6.86 3.31
CA ASN A 2 -6.77 -5.71 2.40
C ASN A 2 -7.95 -5.84 1.44
N ASP A 3 -8.76 -4.80 1.38
CA ASP A 3 -9.86 -4.74 0.43
C ASP A 3 -9.43 -3.94 -0.79
N ILE A 4 -9.76 -4.45 -1.96
CA ILE A 4 -9.47 -3.76 -3.21
C ILE A 4 -10.75 -3.11 -3.71
N GLN A 5 -10.68 -1.79 -3.84
CA GLN A 5 -11.77 -0.96 -4.30
C GLN A 5 -11.32 -0.22 -5.56
N HIS A 6 -12.10 0.74 -6.00
CA HIS A 6 -11.79 1.53 -7.18
C HIS A 6 -11.88 3.02 -6.90
N PHE A 7 -11.09 3.80 -7.60
CA PHE A 7 -11.16 5.26 -7.57
C PHE A 7 -11.10 5.79 -9.00
N GLU A 8 -11.58 7.02 -9.21
CA GLU A 8 -11.72 7.58 -10.55
C GLU A 8 -10.51 8.37 -11.02
N ASP A 9 -9.97 9.22 -10.15
CA ASP A 9 -8.86 10.10 -10.50
C ASP A 9 -8.07 10.53 -9.27
N GLU A 10 -6.99 11.25 -9.53
CA GLU A 10 -6.08 11.69 -8.47
C GLU A 10 -6.74 12.71 -7.52
N THR A 11 -7.64 13.54 -8.05
CA THR A 11 -8.39 14.49 -7.21
C THR A 11 -9.19 13.75 -6.15
N GLN A 12 -9.87 12.68 -6.55
CA GLN A 12 -10.60 11.84 -5.61
C GLN A 12 -9.66 11.21 -4.58
N ALA A 13 -8.51 10.70 -5.02
CA ALA A 13 -7.55 10.08 -4.12
C ALA A 13 -7.10 11.04 -3.02
N TYR A 14 -6.70 12.25 -3.38
CA TYR A 14 -6.27 13.24 -2.39
C TYR A 14 -7.40 13.68 -1.48
N ALA A 15 -8.61 13.83 -2.01
CA ALA A 15 -9.76 14.22 -1.19
C ALA A 15 -10.10 13.14 -0.16
N GLU A 16 -10.03 11.88 -0.53
CA GLU A 16 -10.28 10.78 0.39
C GLU A 16 -9.22 10.67 1.47
N ILE A 17 -7.95 10.86 1.11
CA ILE A 17 -6.85 10.85 2.07
C ILE A 17 -7.02 11.98 3.08
N GLU A 18 -7.37 13.18 2.61
CA GLU A 18 -7.62 14.32 3.48
C GLU A 18 -8.78 14.04 4.43
N ALA A 19 -9.87 13.45 3.93
CA ALA A 19 -11.05 13.11 4.74
C ALA A 19 -10.71 12.10 5.84
N LEU A 20 -9.73 11.22 5.62
CA LEU A 20 -9.25 10.28 6.62
C LEU A 20 -8.33 10.92 7.66
N GLY A 21 -7.84 12.13 7.40
CA GLY A 21 -6.81 12.76 8.22
C GLY A 21 -5.44 12.14 8.02
N TYR A 22 -5.24 11.45 6.91
CA TYR A 22 -3.96 10.80 6.59
C TYR A 22 -3.03 11.76 5.84
N HIS A 23 -1.78 11.34 5.69
CA HIS A 23 -0.72 12.13 5.08
C HIS A 23 -0.39 11.56 3.71
N ALA A 24 -0.61 12.35 2.66
CA ALA A 24 -0.47 11.89 1.28
C ALA A 24 0.96 12.04 0.76
N MET A 25 1.39 11.06 -0.03
CA MET A 25 2.64 11.13 -0.77
C MET A 25 2.49 10.37 -2.09
N ALA A 26 2.91 11.00 -3.19
CA ALA A 26 2.96 10.33 -4.48
C ALA A 26 4.33 9.67 -4.64
N LEU A 27 4.34 8.38 -4.98
CA LEU A 27 5.56 7.59 -5.05
C LEU A 27 5.60 6.76 -6.33
N ASP A 28 6.81 6.60 -6.87
CA ASP A 28 7.10 5.68 -7.95
C ASP A 28 7.93 4.53 -7.41
N PHE A 29 7.53 3.31 -7.72
CA PHE A 29 8.22 2.11 -7.26
C PHE A 29 8.86 1.40 -8.45
N ALA A 30 10.15 1.07 -8.29
CA ALA A 30 10.88 0.31 -9.28
C ALA A 30 10.50 -1.17 -9.22
N LYS A 31 10.97 -1.93 -10.21
CA LYS A 31 10.82 -3.39 -10.21
C LYS A 31 11.30 -3.97 -8.88
N GLU A 32 10.45 -4.79 -8.27
CA GLU A 32 10.73 -5.38 -6.97
C GLU A 32 9.94 -6.66 -6.77
N GLU A 33 10.54 -7.58 -6.02
CA GLU A 33 9.86 -8.75 -5.48
C GLU A 33 10.23 -8.81 -4.01
N SER A 34 9.32 -8.35 -3.15
CA SER A 34 9.60 -8.27 -1.72
C SER A 34 9.32 -9.60 -1.02
N PRO A 35 9.99 -9.89 0.10
CA PRO A 35 9.56 -10.97 0.99
C PRO A 35 8.27 -10.58 1.69
N PHE A 36 7.64 -11.53 2.38
CA PHE A 36 6.53 -11.22 3.26
C PHE A 36 7.00 -10.25 4.35
N HIS A 37 6.20 -9.21 4.59
CA HIS A 37 6.50 -8.17 5.56
C HIS A 37 5.20 -7.53 6.07
N TRP A 38 5.31 -6.64 7.04
CA TRP A 38 4.20 -5.89 7.61
C TRP A 38 4.63 -4.46 7.94
N HIS A 39 3.65 -3.61 8.19
CA HIS A 39 3.88 -2.22 8.56
C HIS A 39 3.21 -1.92 9.89
N ASP A 40 3.76 -0.98 10.66
CA ASP A 40 3.19 -0.58 11.95
C ASP A 40 2.27 0.65 11.84
N PHE A 41 1.77 0.91 10.65
CA PHE A 41 0.84 2.00 10.37
C PHE A 41 -0.25 1.53 9.42
N ASP A 42 -1.37 2.25 9.39
CA ASP A 42 -2.40 2.04 8.38
C ASP A 42 -2.10 2.89 7.16
N SER A 43 -2.47 2.40 6.00
CA SER A 43 -2.30 3.15 4.76
C SER A 43 -3.42 2.84 3.77
N VAL A 44 -3.57 3.73 2.80
CA VAL A 44 -4.44 3.52 1.66
C VAL A 44 -3.65 3.87 0.40
N LEU A 45 -3.67 2.97 -0.58
CA LEU A 45 -2.91 3.12 -1.82
C LEU A 45 -3.87 3.32 -2.99
N TYR A 46 -3.56 4.29 -3.82
CA TYR A 46 -4.30 4.57 -5.04
C TYR A 46 -3.34 4.38 -6.22
N ILE A 47 -3.51 3.29 -6.95
CA ILE A 47 -2.59 2.96 -8.06
C ILE A 47 -2.87 3.89 -9.23
N THR A 48 -1.88 4.66 -9.63
CA THR A 48 -1.99 5.65 -10.70
C THR A 48 -1.33 5.23 -12.00
N GLY A 49 -0.46 4.23 -11.97
CA GLY A 49 0.19 3.70 -13.17
C GLY A 49 0.89 2.39 -12.89
N GLY A 50 1.18 1.63 -13.94
CA GLY A 50 1.81 0.33 -13.80
C GLY A 50 0.90 -0.69 -13.15
N GLU A 51 1.51 -1.72 -12.56
CA GLU A 51 0.77 -2.73 -11.80
C GLU A 51 1.61 -3.34 -10.70
N VAL A 52 0.94 -3.81 -9.66
CA VAL A 52 1.57 -4.53 -8.56
C VAL A 52 0.68 -5.72 -8.17
N THR A 53 1.31 -6.86 -7.92
CA THR A 53 0.62 -8.03 -7.39
C THR A 53 0.85 -8.09 -5.89
N LEU A 54 -0.24 -8.10 -5.13
CA LEU A 54 -0.22 -8.18 -3.68
C LEU A 54 -0.68 -9.56 -3.24
N THR A 55 0.10 -10.20 -2.38
CA THR A 55 -0.23 -11.52 -1.85
C THR A 55 -0.25 -11.44 -0.34
N LEU A 56 -1.38 -11.81 0.26
CA LEU A 56 -1.51 -11.91 1.72
C LEU A 56 -0.92 -13.23 2.19
N GLU A 57 -0.38 -13.24 3.41
CA GLU A 57 0.08 -14.48 4.03
C GLU A 57 -1.08 -15.48 4.12
N GLY A 58 -0.83 -16.72 3.67
CA GLY A 58 -1.83 -17.76 3.65
C GLY A 58 -2.73 -17.79 2.42
N ALA A 59 -2.65 -16.78 1.55
CA ALA A 59 -3.42 -16.77 0.31
C ALA A 59 -2.74 -17.65 -0.75
N GLU A 60 -3.54 -18.37 -1.54
CA GLU A 60 -3.00 -19.20 -2.63
C GLU A 60 -2.46 -18.36 -3.78
N ASN A 61 -3.13 -17.25 -4.08
CA ASN A 61 -2.80 -16.39 -5.21
C ASN A 61 -2.73 -14.93 -4.78
N GLY A 62 -1.87 -14.17 -5.46
CA GLY A 62 -1.82 -12.74 -5.33
C GLY A 62 -2.93 -12.06 -6.11
N GLU A 63 -3.24 -10.83 -5.73
CA GLU A 63 -4.17 -9.98 -6.46
C GLU A 63 -3.41 -8.93 -7.27
N ARG A 64 -3.71 -8.87 -8.54
CA ARG A 64 -3.09 -7.94 -9.47
C ARG A 64 -3.83 -6.62 -9.45
N CYS A 65 -3.12 -5.55 -9.11
CA CYS A 65 -3.68 -4.22 -8.97
C CYS A 65 -3.08 -3.29 -10.01
N GLN A 66 -3.94 -2.62 -10.76
CA GLN A 66 -3.56 -1.71 -11.84
C GLN A 66 -4.12 -0.32 -11.57
N ARG A 67 -3.87 0.62 -12.49
CA ARG A 67 -4.43 1.96 -12.40
C ARG A 67 -5.93 1.90 -12.12
N GLY A 68 -6.38 2.69 -11.15
CA GLY A 68 -7.76 2.71 -10.70
C GLY A 68 -8.05 1.84 -9.48
N ALA A 69 -7.10 0.99 -9.06
CA ALA A 69 -7.26 0.19 -7.87
C ALA A 69 -6.96 1.01 -6.61
N LYS A 70 -7.83 0.88 -5.62
CA LYS A 70 -7.65 1.46 -4.29
C LYS A 70 -7.49 0.32 -3.31
N ILE A 71 -6.43 0.34 -2.52
CA ILE A 71 -6.10 -0.72 -1.58
C ILE A 71 -6.04 -0.15 -0.17
N VAL A 72 -6.86 -0.69 0.72
CA VAL A 72 -6.82 -0.34 2.15
C VAL A 72 -5.92 -1.35 2.85
N ALA A 73 -4.82 -0.88 3.41
CA ALA A 73 -3.81 -1.72 4.05
C ALA A 73 -3.72 -1.39 5.54
N SER A 74 -4.14 -2.35 6.36
CA SER A 74 -4.13 -2.20 7.82
C SER A 74 -2.78 -2.58 8.42
N ALA A 75 -2.41 -1.90 9.51
CA ALA A 75 -1.20 -2.22 10.25
C ALA A 75 -1.18 -3.69 10.68
N GLY A 76 -0.01 -4.29 10.66
CA GLY A 76 0.20 -5.68 11.10
C GLY A 76 -0.18 -6.75 10.10
N VAL A 77 -0.83 -6.40 8.99
CA VAL A 77 -1.20 -7.39 7.97
C VAL A 77 0.03 -7.82 7.19
N VAL A 78 0.35 -9.10 7.21
CA VAL A 78 1.51 -9.65 6.52
C VAL A 78 1.19 -9.85 5.04
N HIS A 79 2.02 -9.27 4.19
CA HIS A 79 1.85 -9.33 2.74
C HIS A 79 3.19 -9.26 2.01
N LYS A 80 3.17 -9.56 0.74
CA LYS A 80 4.33 -9.33 -0.15
C LYS A 80 3.87 -8.70 -1.45
N GLU A 81 4.79 -8.06 -2.13
CA GLU A 81 4.55 -7.37 -3.39
C GLU A 81 5.48 -7.88 -4.48
N GLN A 82 4.94 -7.93 -5.70
CA GLN A 82 5.71 -8.19 -6.89
C GLN A 82 5.29 -7.21 -7.96
N THR A 83 6.25 -6.51 -8.56
CA THR A 83 5.97 -5.50 -9.57
C THR A 83 7.12 -5.35 -10.56
N GLU A 84 6.79 -5.00 -11.80
CA GLU A 84 7.77 -4.54 -12.78
C GLU A 84 7.94 -3.02 -12.72
N GLY A 85 7.18 -2.36 -11.88
CA GLY A 85 7.16 -0.93 -11.66
C GLY A 85 5.75 -0.41 -11.57
N TYR A 86 5.47 0.45 -10.59
CA TYR A 86 4.16 1.09 -10.48
C TYR A 86 4.28 2.43 -9.79
N SER A 87 3.23 3.23 -9.94
CA SER A 87 3.10 4.53 -9.28
C SER A 87 1.83 4.53 -8.44
N ALA A 88 1.89 5.19 -7.30
CA ALA A 88 0.73 5.28 -6.40
C ALA A 88 0.75 6.58 -5.62
N ILE A 89 -0.46 7.03 -5.25
CA ILE A 89 -0.63 8.03 -4.19
C ILE A 89 -0.95 7.23 -2.94
N ILE A 90 -0.18 7.45 -1.89
CA ILE A 90 -0.34 6.71 -0.64
C ILE A 90 -0.72 7.68 0.48
N GLY A 91 -1.77 7.34 1.23
CA GLY A 91 -2.13 8.03 2.45
C GLY A 91 -1.64 7.22 3.65
N PHE A 92 -0.82 7.83 4.50
CA PHE A 92 -0.29 7.21 5.71
C PHE A 92 -1.03 7.71 6.94
N SER A 93 -1.34 6.82 7.86
CA SER A 93 -2.01 7.19 9.12
C SER A 93 -1.13 8.02 10.05
N VAL A 94 0.18 8.06 9.78
CA VAL A 94 1.16 8.85 10.53
C VAL A 94 1.91 9.78 9.58
N PRO A 95 2.46 10.90 10.07
CA PRO A 95 3.31 11.75 9.22
C PRO A 95 4.48 10.96 8.65
N VAL A 96 4.83 11.23 7.40
CA VAL A 96 5.90 10.50 6.71
C VAL A 96 7.22 10.53 7.50
N ALA A 97 7.52 11.66 8.14
CA ALA A 97 8.73 11.80 8.96
C ALA A 97 8.72 10.91 10.21
N GLU A 98 7.56 10.38 10.60
CA GLU A 98 7.43 9.51 11.77
C GLU A 98 7.36 8.02 11.41
N LEU A 99 7.50 7.68 10.13
CA LEU A 99 7.56 6.27 9.71
C LEU A 99 8.76 5.59 10.34
N THR A 100 8.49 4.49 11.03
CA THR A 100 9.52 3.74 11.74
C THR A 100 10.38 2.94 10.76
N GLN A 101 11.67 3.07 10.85
CA GLN A 101 12.59 2.30 10.03
C GLN A 101 12.83 0.92 10.66
N GLN A 102 12.88 -0.14 9.89
CA GLN A 102 12.54 -0.19 8.46
C GLN A 102 11.03 -0.15 8.26
N VAL A 103 10.57 0.51 7.19
CA VAL A 103 9.14 0.59 6.87
C VAL A 103 8.57 -0.80 6.62
N ASN A 104 9.28 -1.63 5.83
CA ASN A 104 8.93 -3.04 5.63
C ASN A 104 9.54 -3.86 6.76
N LYS A 105 8.71 -4.35 7.67
CA LYS A 105 9.19 -5.05 8.86
C LYS A 105 9.19 -6.56 8.65
N ALA A 106 10.26 -7.20 9.10
CA ALA A 106 10.42 -8.65 8.98
C ALA A 106 9.50 -9.39 9.94
N LEU A 107 9.15 -10.63 9.58
CA LEU A 107 8.41 -11.53 10.47
C LEU A 107 9.27 -11.96 11.65
N PRO A 108 8.67 -12.30 12.81
CA PRO A 108 7.22 -12.26 13.09
C PRO A 108 6.71 -10.85 13.35
N VAL A 109 5.38 -10.70 13.35
CA VAL A 109 4.75 -9.43 13.68
C VAL A 109 4.98 -9.11 15.14
N SER A 110 5.54 -7.92 15.42
CA SER A 110 5.74 -7.43 16.77
C SER A 110 4.60 -6.51 17.18
N VAL A 111 4.07 -6.72 18.35
CA VAL A 111 2.98 -5.91 18.91
C VAL A 111 3.40 -5.24 20.20
#